data_e1cb3e1aa904062a612b4da06ef5681c
#
_entry.id   e1cb3e1aa904062a612b4da06ef5681c
#
_cell.length_a   1.000
_cell.length_b   1.000
_cell.length_c   1.000
_cell.angle_alpha   90.00
_cell.angle_beta   90.00
_cell.angle_gamma   90.00
#
_symmetry.space_group_name_H-M   'P 1'
#
loop_
_entity.id
_entity.type
_entity.pdbx_description
1 polymer ?
#
loop_
_entity_poly.entity_id
_entity_poly.type
_entity_poly.pdbx_seq_one_letter_code
_entity_poly.pdbx_strand_id
1 'polypeptide(L)'
;MTQAFDARAQQAVLESRAETALELARRLGADACEVGASVDQGTGVSVREGDVESVELSRDQGIAVTVYLGKRKGSASSTDASAASIKSVVEKAIAIASYTGEDPASGLADAELMATELPDLDVHHPWALDTDKAIELALACEAAGLAEPGIRSSDGASLSSGEGVRVYANSHGFLGSQRGSRHSLSCLLIAEDASGMQRDYDYTSARDPRALRDPAEVGRSAAERTLQRLGGQ
;
A
#
# COMPACT_ATOMS: atom_id res chain seq x y z
N MET A 1 11.86 -12.47 17.98
CA MET A 1 10.81 -11.47 18.31
C MET A 1 10.97 -10.31 17.35
N THR A 2 10.12 -10.16 16.36
CA THR A 2 10.12 -9.02 15.44
C THR A 2 9.68 -7.79 16.23
N GLN A 3 10.50 -6.74 16.20
CA GLN A 3 10.18 -5.49 16.89
C GLN A 3 8.87 -4.92 16.32
N ALA A 4 7.93 -4.56 17.18
CA ALA A 4 6.66 -3.97 16.77
C ALA A 4 6.92 -2.72 15.90
N PHE A 5 6.10 -2.51 14.90
CA PHE A 5 6.20 -1.35 14.03
C PHE A 5 5.77 -0.09 14.79
N ASP A 6 6.69 0.81 14.97
CA ASP A 6 6.41 2.13 15.56
C ASP A 6 6.28 3.17 14.44
N ALA A 7 5.05 3.41 13.99
CA ALA A 7 4.77 4.35 12.93
C ALA A 7 5.23 5.78 13.23
N ARG A 8 5.25 6.20 14.51
CA ARG A 8 5.73 7.55 14.89
C ARG A 8 7.24 7.65 14.77
N ALA A 9 7.96 6.64 15.28
CA ALA A 9 9.40 6.59 15.14
C ALA A 9 9.83 6.50 13.67
N GLN A 10 9.12 5.71 12.85
CA GLN A 10 9.37 5.61 11.41
C GLN A 10 9.10 6.95 10.70
N GLN A 11 8.06 7.66 11.06
CA GLN A 11 7.75 8.97 10.50
C GLN A 11 8.90 9.95 10.70
N ALA A 12 9.40 10.11 11.92
CA ALA A 12 10.52 11.00 12.23
C ALA A 12 11.80 10.64 11.44
N VAL A 13 12.07 9.34 11.28
CA VAL A 13 13.21 8.85 10.49
C VAL A 13 13.05 9.21 9.02
N LEU A 14 11.85 9.01 8.43
CA LEU A 14 11.60 9.33 7.02
C LEU A 14 11.64 10.83 6.74
N GLU A 15 11.10 11.65 7.65
CA GLU A 15 11.17 13.11 7.56
C GLU A 15 12.63 13.58 7.52
N SER A 16 13.46 13.13 8.46
CA SER A 16 14.88 13.45 8.49
C SER A 16 15.65 13.00 7.23
N ARG A 17 15.29 11.83 6.67
CA ARG A 17 15.89 11.34 5.42
C ARG A 17 15.47 12.20 4.23
N ALA A 18 14.22 12.63 4.18
CA ALA A 18 13.73 13.50 3.11
C ALA A 18 14.42 14.88 3.15
N GLU A 19 14.55 15.48 4.34
CA GLU A 19 15.30 16.72 4.53
C GLU A 19 16.77 16.60 4.12
N THR A 20 17.42 15.49 4.50
CA THR A 20 18.80 15.19 4.09
C THR A 20 18.95 15.13 2.58
N ALA A 21 18.01 14.48 1.90
CA ALA A 21 18.03 14.37 0.44
C ALA A 21 17.81 15.72 -0.24
N LEU A 22 16.88 16.54 0.25
CA LEU A 22 16.64 17.91 -0.27
C LEU A 22 17.87 18.80 -0.10
N GLU A 23 18.49 18.79 1.09
CA GLU A 23 19.68 19.58 1.32
C GLU A 23 20.86 19.14 0.45
N LEU A 24 21.02 17.84 0.26
CA LEU A 24 22.05 17.31 -0.62
C LEU A 24 21.82 17.71 -2.08
N ALA A 25 20.57 17.61 -2.58
CA ALA A 25 20.22 18.03 -3.93
C ALA A 25 20.53 19.52 -4.16
N ARG A 26 20.16 20.37 -3.20
CA ARG A 26 20.51 21.80 -3.24
C ARG A 26 22.01 22.04 -3.28
N ARG A 27 22.80 21.33 -2.44
CA ARG A 27 24.28 21.46 -2.41
C ARG A 27 24.93 21.03 -3.72
N LEU A 28 24.34 20.06 -4.39
CA LEU A 28 24.82 19.56 -5.67
C LEU A 28 24.27 20.33 -6.89
N GLY A 29 23.58 21.45 -6.66
CA GLY A 29 23.20 22.40 -7.70
C GLY A 29 21.85 22.14 -8.37
N ALA A 30 20.96 21.36 -7.75
CA ALA A 30 19.59 21.25 -8.24
C ALA A 30 18.84 22.58 -8.02
N ASP A 31 18.12 23.06 -9.03
CA ASP A 31 17.28 24.26 -8.96
C ASP A 31 16.02 24.00 -8.15
N ALA A 32 15.45 22.80 -8.29
CA ALA A 32 14.34 22.31 -7.49
C ALA A 32 14.45 20.80 -7.24
N CYS A 33 13.83 20.33 -6.17
CA CYS A 33 13.83 18.92 -5.79
C CYS A 33 12.57 18.54 -5.06
N GLU A 34 12.12 17.32 -5.26
CA GLU A 34 11.10 16.66 -4.46
C GLU A 34 11.54 15.27 -4.03
N VAL A 35 11.08 14.86 -2.85
CA VAL A 35 11.44 13.58 -2.23
C VAL A 35 10.18 12.90 -1.74
N GLY A 36 9.97 11.65 -2.14
CA GLY A 36 9.02 10.73 -1.55
C GLY A 36 9.75 9.65 -0.76
N ALA A 37 9.34 9.39 0.46
CA ALA A 37 9.86 8.30 1.27
C ALA A 37 8.73 7.51 1.92
N SER A 38 8.87 6.20 1.99
CA SER A 38 7.86 5.35 2.63
C SER A 38 8.47 4.17 3.35
N VAL A 39 7.71 3.66 4.32
CA VAL A 39 7.90 2.35 4.93
C VAL A 39 6.53 1.75 5.17
N ASP A 40 6.36 0.52 4.75
CA ASP A 40 5.12 -0.23 4.88
C ASP A 40 5.43 -1.60 5.48
N GLN A 41 4.52 -2.13 6.30
CA GLN A 41 4.54 -3.53 6.71
C GLN A 41 3.15 -4.13 6.62
N GLY A 42 3.08 -5.43 6.40
CA GLY A 42 1.81 -6.12 6.29
C GLY A 42 1.91 -7.61 6.53
N THR A 43 0.74 -8.18 6.81
CA THR A 43 0.50 -9.62 6.88
C THR A 43 -0.58 -9.95 5.87
N GLY A 44 -0.32 -10.96 5.04
CA GLY A 44 -1.28 -11.56 4.12
C GLY A 44 -1.46 -13.03 4.43
N VAL A 45 -2.70 -13.51 4.38
CA VAL A 45 -3.04 -14.93 4.49
C VAL A 45 -3.98 -15.27 3.35
N SER A 46 -3.72 -16.37 2.66
CA SER A 46 -4.65 -16.98 1.72
C SER A 46 -4.96 -18.40 2.14
N VAL A 47 -6.23 -18.75 2.06
CA VAL A 47 -6.72 -20.11 2.31
C VAL A 47 -7.51 -20.58 1.10
N ARG A 48 -7.52 -21.88 0.86
CA ARG A 48 -8.29 -22.49 -0.23
C ARG A 48 -8.72 -23.92 0.14
N GLU A 49 -10.01 -24.21 -0.09
CA GLU A 49 -10.62 -25.52 0.20
C GLU A 49 -10.37 -26.00 1.64
N GLY A 50 -10.36 -25.05 2.59
CA GLY A 50 -10.16 -25.32 4.01
C GLY A 50 -8.69 -25.44 4.46
N ASP A 51 -7.73 -25.30 3.56
CA ASP A 51 -6.30 -25.35 3.86
C ASP A 51 -5.63 -23.97 3.69
N VAL A 52 -4.56 -23.75 4.45
CA VAL A 52 -3.71 -22.55 4.29
C VAL A 52 -2.86 -22.69 3.04
N GLU A 53 -3.05 -21.79 2.07
CA GLU A 53 -2.29 -21.78 0.82
C GLU A 53 -1.01 -20.94 0.97
N SER A 54 -1.11 -19.74 1.57
CA SER A 54 0.05 -18.91 1.81
C SER A 54 -0.08 -18.03 3.06
N VAL A 55 1.07 -17.73 3.64
CA VAL A 55 1.24 -16.70 4.68
C VAL A 55 2.40 -15.81 4.26
N GLU A 56 2.13 -14.53 4.13
CA GLU A 56 3.13 -13.54 3.74
C GLU A 56 3.29 -12.50 4.84
N LEU A 57 4.54 -12.23 5.20
CA LEU A 57 4.92 -11.11 6.05
C LEU A 57 5.80 -10.18 5.20
N SER A 58 5.31 -9.00 4.91
CA SER A 58 6.03 -8.01 4.09
C SER A 58 6.52 -6.84 4.94
N ARG A 59 7.67 -6.33 4.58
CA ARG A 59 8.18 -5.06 5.07
C ARG A 59 8.95 -4.40 3.95
N ASP A 60 8.41 -3.32 3.43
CA ASP A 60 8.96 -2.56 2.34
C ASP A 60 9.33 -1.16 2.80
N GLN A 61 10.38 -0.61 2.23
CA GLN A 61 10.75 0.78 2.39
C GLN A 61 11.32 1.33 1.09
N GLY A 62 11.24 2.63 0.92
CA GLY A 62 11.83 3.27 -0.25
C GLY A 62 12.02 4.77 -0.08
N ILE A 63 12.97 5.29 -0.85
CA ILE A 63 13.15 6.71 -1.07
C ILE A 63 13.27 6.97 -2.55
N ALA A 64 12.53 7.94 -3.05
CA ALA A 64 12.58 8.42 -4.43
C ALA A 64 12.89 9.91 -4.43
N VAL A 65 13.80 10.33 -5.28
CA VAL A 65 14.21 11.71 -5.42
C VAL A 65 14.04 12.13 -6.87
N THR A 66 13.36 13.24 -7.09
CA THR A 66 13.26 13.91 -8.37
C THR A 66 13.93 15.27 -8.27
N VAL A 67 14.85 15.57 -9.18
CA VAL A 67 15.53 16.87 -9.26
C VAL A 67 15.22 17.55 -10.58
N TYR A 68 15.29 18.85 -10.55
CA TYR A 68 15.11 19.72 -11.72
C TYR A 68 16.34 20.59 -11.89
N LEU A 69 16.86 20.63 -13.13
CA LEU A 69 17.92 21.54 -13.60
C LEU A 69 17.32 22.40 -14.71
N GLY A 70 16.82 23.57 -14.36
CA GLY A 70 15.95 24.36 -15.24
C GLY A 70 14.67 23.56 -15.56
N LYS A 71 14.49 23.24 -16.84
CA LYS A 71 13.35 22.45 -17.34
C LYS A 71 13.70 20.97 -17.62
N ARG A 72 14.82 20.51 -17.12
CA ARG A 72 15.26 19.10 -17.23
C ARG A 72 14.97 18.37 -15.92
N LYS A 73 14.38 17.19 -16.02
CA LYS A 73 14.01 16.38 -14.87
C LYS A 73 14.81 15.08 -14.85
N GLY A 74 15.30 14.71 -13.67
CA GLY A 74 15.89 13.40 -13.42
C GLY A 74 15.34 12.80 -12.12
N SER A 75 15.03 11.52 -12.14
CA SER A 75 14.50 10.80 -10.98
C SER A 75 15.30 9.52 -10.75
N ALA A 76 15.52 9.21 -9.49
CA ALA A 76 16.12 7.95 -9.05
C ALA A 76 15.48 7.50 -7.72
N SER A 77 15.52 6.21 -7.44
CA SER A 77 14.98 5.62 -6.22
C SER A 77 15.86 4.50 -5.69
N SER A 78 15.64 4.15 -4.41
CA SER A 78 16.28 3.02 -3.74
C SER A 78 15.37 2.47 -2.66
N THR A 79 15.44 1.16 -2.42
CA THR A 79 14.85 0.50 -1.24
C THR A 79 15.79 0.55 -0.04
N ASP A 80 17.07 0.86 -0.24
CA ASP A 80 18.01 1.17 0.83
C ASP A 80 17.97 2.66 1.13
N ALA A 81 17.57 3.03 2.33
CA ALA A 81 17.47 4.40 2.81
C ALA A 81 18.62 4.78 3.77
N SER A 82 19.79 4.11 3.65
CA SER A 82 21.02 4.51 4.34
C SER A 82 21.53 5.85 3.80
N ALA A 83 22.33 6.57 4.59
CA ALA A 83 22.91 7.86 4.17
C ALA A 83 23.73 7.74 2.88
N ALA A 84 24.44 6.63 2.70
CA ALA A 84 25.22 6.37 1.49
C ALA A 84 24.32 6.17 0.27
N SER A 85 23.22 5.44 0.44
CA SER A 85 22.25 5.21 -0.62
C SER A 85 21.50 6.50 -0.99
N ILE A 86 21.07 7.30 -0.01
CA ILE A 86 20.45 8.61 -0.26
C ILE A 86 21.38 9.49 -1.11
N LYS A 87 22.67 9.56 -0.76
CA LYS A 87 23.66 10.30 -1.54
C LYS A 87 23.73 9.79 -2.99
N SER A 88 23.81 8.47 -3.17
CA SER A 88 23.87 7.85 -4.50
C SER A 88 22.61 8.13 -5.33
N VAL A 89 21.42 8.09 -4.70
CA VAL A 89 20.14 8.38 -5.36
C VAL A 89 20.09 9.82 -5.85
N VAL A 90 20.49 10.79 -5.02
CA VAL A 90 20.51 12.20 -5.39
C VAL A 90 21.51 12.46 -6.53
N GLU A 91 22.74 11.91 -6.42
CA GLU A 91 23.77 12.04 -7.47
C GLU A 91 23.30 11.46 -8.82
N LYS A 92 22.62 10.29 -8.78
CA LYS A 92 22.03 9.69 -9.99
C LYS A 92 20.92 10.53 -10.58
N ALA A 93 20.02 11.06 -9.75
CA ALA A 93 18.93 11.92 -10.22
C ALA A 93 19.49 13.18 -10.93
N ILE A 94 20.52 13.82 -10.38
CA ILE A 94 21.20 14.96 -11.00
C ILE A 94 21.88 14.56 -12.30
N ALA A 95 22.60 13.44 -12.32
CA ALA A 95 23.23 12.94 -13.54
C ALA A 95 22.19 12.69 -14.64
N ILE A 96 21.05 12.08 -14.32
CA ILE A 96 19.96 11.87 -15.28
C ILE A 96 19.42 13.21 -15.79
N ALA A 97 19.12 14.15 -14.89
CA ALA A 97 18.62 15.47 -15.28
C ALA A 97 19.57 16.23 -16.22
N SER A 98 20.90 16.07 -16.04
CA SER A 98 21.87 16.75 -16.87
C SER A 98 21.90 16.28 -18.34
N TYR A 99 21.41 15.06 -18.62
CA TYR A 99 21.33 14.49 -19.96
C TYR A 99 19.91 14.45 -20.55
N THR A 100 18.89 14.74 -19.73
CA THR A 100 17.49 14.75 -20.20
C THR A 100 17.21 16.00 -21.03
N GLY A 101 16.37 15.87 -22.07
CA GLY A 101 15.88 17.01 -22.84
C GLY A 101 15.00 17.94 -21.98
N GLU A 102 14.92 19.20 -22.39
CA GLU A 102 14.07 20.17 -21.74
C GLU A 102 12.59 19.91 -22.05
N ASP A 103 11.76 19.97 -21.01
CA ASP A 103 10.30 19.95 -21.09
C ASP A 103 9.77 21.22 -20.41
N PRO A 104 9.15 22.15 -21.16
CA PRO A 104 8.64 23.40 -20.59
C PRO A 104 7.65 23.20 -19.41
N ALA A 105 6.95 22.05 -19.36
CA ALA A 105 6.01 21.72 -18.29
C ALA A 105 6.69 21.11 -17.05
N SER A 106 8.00 20.75 -17.12
CA SER A 106 8.72 20.22 -15.97
C SER A 106 8.95 21.25 -14.88
N GLY A 107 8.73 20.83 -13.63
CA GLY A 107 8.95 21.66 -12.44
C GLY A 107 8.09 21.21 -11.28
N LEU A 108 8.32 21.77 -10.11
CA LEU A 108 7.38 21.68 -8.98
C LEU A 108 6.15 22.55 -9.27
N ALA A 109 5.03 22.22 -8.62
CA ALA A 109 3.91 23.15 -8.56
C ALA A 109 4.34 24.47 -7.90
N ASP A 110 3.68 25.58 -8.24
CA ASP A 110 4.01 26.88 -7.69
C ASP A 110 3.93 26.86 -6.15
N ALA A 111 4.85 27.56 -5.49
CA ALA A 111 4.97 27.52 -4.04
C ALA A 111 3.68 27.95 -3.31
N GLU A 112 2.92 28.87 -3.91
CA GLU A 112 1.63 29.36 -3.41
C GLU A 112 0.50 28.31 -3.46
N LEU A 113 0.68 27.23 -4.27
CA LEU A 113 -0.28 26.12 -4.37
C LEU A 113 0.02 25.01 -3.35
N MET A 114 1.12 25.11 -2.58
CA MET A 114 1.43 24.15 -1.54
C MET A 114 0.41 24.23 -0.40
N ALA A 115 0.02 23.07 0.13
CA ALA A 115 -0.85 23.01 1.29
C ALA A 115 -0.14 23.67 2.49
N THR A 116 -0.85 24.55 3.18
CA THR A 116 -0.38 25.22 4.42
C THR A 116 -0.83 24.51 5.68
N GLU A 117 -1.90 23.72 5.57
CA GLU A 117 -2.46 22.92 6.65
C GLU A 117 -2.59 21.46 6.21
N LEU A 118 -2.18 20.56 7.07
CA LEU A 118 -2.30 19.11 6.87
C LEU A 118 -3.35 18.58 7.86
N PRO A 119 -4.60 18.34 7.44
CA PRO A 119 -5.63 17.83 8.32
C PRO A 119 -5.30 16.40 8.78
N ASP A 120 -5.66 16.07 10.01
CA ASP A 120 -5.70 14.68 10.44
C ASP A 120 -6.87 13.97 9.73
N LEU A 121 -6.54 12.99 8.90
CA LEU A 121 -7.52 12.23 8.11
C LEU A 121 -8.07 11.01 8.85
N ASP A 122 -7.61 10.76 10.08
CA ASP A 122 -7.99 9.60 10.91
C ASP A 122 -7.94 8.27 10.13
N VAL A 123 -6.81 8.01 9.47
CA VAL A 123 -6.64 6.83 8.58
C VAL A 123 -5.61 5.80 9.12
N HIS A 124 -5.17 5.95 10.38
CA HIS A 124 -4.20 5.06 10.99
C HIS A 124 -4.77 4.35 12.22
N HIS A 125 -5.27 3.14 12.00
CA HIS A 125 -5.84 2.25 13.01
C HIS A 125 -5.11 0.90 12.92
N PRO A 126 -3.94 0.75 13.55
CA PRO A 126 -3.16 -0.48 13.49
C PRO A 126 -3.95 -1.64 14.11
N TRP A 127 -3.83 -2.79 13.50
CA TRP A 127 -4.45 -4.03 13.97
C TRP A 127 -3.38 -4.97 14.52
N ALA A 128 -3.45 -5.25 15.82
CA ALA A 128 -2.59 -6.25 16.45
C ALA A 128 -3.07 -7.68 16.07
N LEU A 129 -3.00 -7.98 14.78
CA LEU A 129 -3.43 -9.25 14.21
C LEU A 129 -2.25 -10.21 14.17
N ASP A 130 -2.34 -11.34 14.88
CA ASP A 130 -1.40 -12.43 14.71
C ASP A 130 -1.80 -13.33 13.52
N THR A 131 -0.85 -14.14 13.08
CA THR A 131 -1.01 -15.01 11.92
C THR A 131 -2.11 -16.05 12.12
N ASP A 132 -2.20 -16.64 13.31
CA ASP A 132 -3.19 -17.68 13.60
C ASP A 132 -4.61 -17.12 13.56
N LYS A 133 -4.80 -15.92 14.10
CA LYS A 133 -6.09 -15.22 14.01
C LYS A 133 -6.44 -14.80 12.59
N ALA A 134 -5.44 -14.40 11.79
CA ALA A 134 -5.66 -14.10 10.37
C ALA A 134 -6.13 -15.33 9.59
N ILE A 135 -5.51 -16.48 9.84
CA ILE A 135 -5.90 -17.77 9.26
C ILE A 135 -7.33 -18.13 9.68
N GLU A 136 -7.63 -18.05 10.99
CA GLU A 136 -8.98 -18.35 11.52
C GLU A 136 -10.05 -17.53 10.79
N LEU A 137 -9.84 -16.22 10.62
CA LEU A 137 -10.80 -15.33 9.97
C LEU A 137 -10.96 -15.65 8.49
N ALA A 138 -9.87 -15.95 7.78
CA ALA A 138 -9.92 -16.33 6.38
C ALA A 138 -10.67 -17.67 6.17
N LEU A 139 -10.36 -18.68 6.99
CA LEU A 139 -11.06 -19.97 6.98
C LEU A 139 -12.55 -19.83 7.30
N ALA A 140 -12.91 -19.01 8.31
CA ALA A 140 -14.32 -18.76 8.65
C ALA A 140 -15.06 -18.09 7.49
N CYS A 141 -14.42 -17.20 6.77
CA CYS A 141 -14.99 -16.55 5.58
C CYS A 141 -15.27 -17.58 4.47
N GLU A 142 -14.27 -18.37 4.12
CA GLU A 142 -14.39 -19.39 3.09
C GLU A 142 -15.43 -20.46 3.43
N ALA A 143 -15.35 -20.99 4.66
CA ALA A 143 -16.26 -22.04 5.12
C ALA A 143 -17.73 -21.61 5.08
N ALA A 144 -18.03 -20.36 5.43
CA ALA A 144 -19.38 -19.82 5.36
C ALA A 144 -19.90 -19.74 3.91
N GLY A 145 -19.06 -19.42 2.96
CA GLY A 145 -19.42 -19.40 1.55
C GLY A 145 -19.57 -20.80 0.96
N LEU A 146 -18.66 -21.72 1.28
CA LEU A 146 -18.73 -23.12 0.82
C LEU A 146 -19.95 -23.87 1.38
N ALA A 147 -20.47 -23.45 2.54
CA ALA A 147 -21.68 -24.04 3.13
C ALA A 147 -22.97 -23.69 2.38
N GLU A 148 -22.97 -22.70 1.51
CA GLU A 148 -24.18 -22.29 0.76
C GLU A 148 -24.53 -23.30 -0.34
N PRO A 149 -25.80 -23.75 -0.38
CA PRO A 149 -26.24 -24.72 -1.38
C PRO A 149 -26.07 -24.20 -2.81
N GLY A 150 -25.41 -24.98 -3.67
CA GLY A 150 -25.13 -24.62 -5.06
C GLY A 150 -23.72 -24.08 -5.32
N ILE A 151 -22.97 -23.80 -4.28
CA ILE A 151 -21.54 -23.54 -4.41
C ILE A 151 -20.81 -24.88 -4.61
N ARG A 152 -19.94 -24.92 -5.60
CA ARG A 152 -19.21 -26.13 -5.98
C ARG A 152 -17.83 -26.21 -5.34
N SER A 153 -17.12 -25.10 -5.32
CA SER A 153 -15.75 -25.01 -4.80
C SER A 153 -15.38 -23.57 -4.49
N SER A 154 -14.21 -23.40 -3.87
CA SER A 154 -13.60 -22.11 -3.56
C SER A 154 -12.37 -21.85 -4.43
N ASP A 155 -12.20 -20.62 -4.87
CA ASP A 155 -10.92 -20.11 -5.40
C ASP A 155 -10.12 -19.37 -4.33
N GLY A 156 -10.61 -19.43 -3.10
CA GLY A 156 -9.96 -19.01 -1.88
C GLY A 156 -10.59 -17.82 -1.17
N ALA A 157 -10.20 -17.68 0.08
CA ALA A 157 -10.39 -16.45 0.85
C ALA A 157 -9.05 -15.88 1.25
N SER A 158 -8.95 -14.54 1.25
CA SER A 158 -7.71 -13.86 1.60
C SER A 158 -7.96 -12.74 2.59
N LEU A 159 -7.13 -12.67 3.62
CA LEU A 159 -7.09 -11.57 4.57
C LEU A 159 -5.76 -10.85 4.45
N SER A 160 -5.80 -9.53 4.33
CA SER A 160 -4.61 -8.69 4.40
C SER A 160 -4.77 -7.57 5.42
N SER A 161 -3.71 -7.31 6.15
CA SER A 161 -3.62 -6.23 7.13
C SER A 161 -2.28 -5.54 6.99
N GLY A 162 -2.28 -4.23 6.81
CA GLY A 162 -1.06 -3.47 6.66
C GLY A 162 -1.16 -2.07 7.25
N GLU A 163 -0.01 -1.55 7.60
CA GLU A 163 0.18 -0.16 8.02
C GLU A 163 1.48 0.40 7.45
N GLY A 164 1.54 1.71 7.32
CA GLY A 164 2.72 2.35 6.78
C GLY A 164 2.77 3.83 7.06
N VAL A 165 3.91 4.40 6.68
CA VAL A 165 4.19 5.83 6.76
C VAL A 165 4.68 6.31 5.41
N ARG A 166 4.19 7.46 4.98
CA ARG A 166 4.62 8.15 3.77
C ARG A 166 4.99 9.58 4.09
N VAL A 167 6.08 10.02 3.50
CA VAL A 167 6.56 11.39 3.59
C VAL A 167 6.74 11.92 2.18
N TYR A 168 6.29 13.14 1.95
CA TYR A 168 6.61 13.94 0.77
C TYR A 168 7.19 15.26 1.23
N ALA A 169 8.30 15.64 0.62
CA ALA A 169 8.93 16.94 0.87
C ALA A 169 9.45 17.54 -0.43
N ASN A 170 9.54 18.87 -0.51
CA ASN A 170 10.08 19.55 -1.67
C ASN A 170 10.88 20.81 -1.31
N SER A 171 11.62 21.31 -2.30
CA SER A 171 12.48 22.48 -2.13
C SER A 171 11.74 23.82 -1.97
N HIS A 172 10.41 23.86 -2.07
CA HIS A 172 9.59 25.03 -1.70
C HIS A 172 9.31 25.09 -0.19
N GLY A 173 9.91 24.20 0.60
CA GLY A 173 9.74 24.17 2.05
C GLY A 173 8.55 23.34 2.53
N PHE A 174 7.87 22.64 1.63
CA PHE A 174 6.80 21.73 2.03
C PHE A 174 7.39 20.43 2.57
N LEU A 175 6.87 19.98 3.71
CA LEU A 175 7.06 18.64 4.26
C LEU A 175 5.72 18.16 4.81
N GLY A 176 5.23 17.08 4.26
CA GLY A 176 3.99 16.43 4.68
C GLY A 176 4.21 14.95 4.92
N SER A 177 3.65 14.45 6.01
CA SER A 177 3.74 13.03 6.35
C SER A 177 2.38 12.48 6.74
N GLN A 178 2.14 11.22 6.40
CA GLN A 178 0.91 10.53 6.71
C GLN A 178 1.21 9.10 7.17
N ARG A 179 0.59 8.72 8.26
CA ARG A 179 0.46 7.32 8.70
C ARG A 179 -0.86 6.79 8.20
N GLY A 180 -0.89 5.53 7.82
CA GLY A 180 -2.13 4.90 7.37
C GLY A 180 -2.13 3.42 7.63
N SER A 181 -3.31 2.84 7.71
CA SER A 181 -3.54 1.40 7.76
C SER A 181 -4.59 1.00 6.74
N ARG A 182 -4.59 -0.26 6.37
CA ARG A 182 -5.64 -0.86 5.55
C ARG A 182 -5.76 -2.33 5.88
N HIS A 183 -7.00 -2.76 6.04
CA HIS A 183 -7.36 -4.14 6.30
C HIS A 183 -8.40 -4.56 5.29
N SER A 184 -8.30 -5.79 4.78
CA SER A 184 -9.29 -6.31 3.85
C SER A 184 -9.43 -7.82 4.00
N LEU A 185 -10.64 -8.31 3.75
CA LEU A 185 -10.99 -9.71 3.68
C LEU A 185 -11.84 -9.92 2.44
N SER A 186 -11.53 -10.93 1.65
CA SER A 186 -12.26 -11.29 0.43
C SER A 186 -12.46 -12.80 0.35
N CYS A 187 -13.52 -13.21 -0.34
CA CYS A 187 -13.77 -14.60 -0.68
C CYS A 187 -14.22 -14.70 -2.14
N LEU A 188 -13.67 -15.65 -2.87
CA LEU A 188 -14.01 -15.93 -4.27
C LEU A 188 -14.50 -17.37 -4.38
N LEU A 189 -15.70 -17.54 -4.93
CA LEU A 189 -16.39 -18.83 -4.99
C LEU A 189 -16.77 -19.21 -6.42
N ILE A 190 -17.00 -20.49 -6.62
CA ILE A 190 -17.32 -21.09 -7.91
C ILE A 190 -18.62 -21.87 -7.76
N ALA A 191 -19.55 -21.64 -8.68
CA ALA A 191 -20.78 -22.41 -8.85
C ALA A 191 -20.84 -22.96 -10.27
N GLU A 192 -21.57 -24.07 -10.47
CA GLU A 192 -21.70 -24.71 -11.77
C GLU A 192 -23.12 -25.27 -11.94
N ASP A 193 -23.68 -25.06 -13.09
CA ASP A 193 -24.94 -25.65 -13.54
C ASP A 193 -24.85 -26.18 -14.99
N ALA A 194 -25.98 -26.55 -15.58
CA ALA A 194 -26.01 -27.04 -16.95
C ALA A 194 -25.57 -26.00 -18.00
N SER A 195 -25.55 -24.72 -17.66
CA SER A 195 -25.11 -23.62 -18.52
C SER A 195 -23.60 -23.38 -18.45
N GLY A 196 -22.93 -23.96 -17.45
CA GLY A 196 -21.49 -23.86 -17.24
C GLY A 196 -21.10 -23.37 -15.86
N MET A 197 -19.80 -23.07 -15.73
CA MET A 197 -19.18 -22.60 -14.48
C MET A 197 -19.25 -21.09 -14.40
N GLN A 198 -19.60 -20.59 -13.25
CA GLN A 198 -19.57 -19.17 -12.90
C GLN A 198 -18.76 -18.94 -11.64
N ARG A 199 -18.12 -17.79 -11.55
CA ARG A 199 -17.42 -17.35 -10.35
C ARG A 199 -17.69 -15.89 -10.05
N ASP A 200 -17.76 -15.56 -8.78
CA ASP A 200 -17.82 -14.18 -8.30
C ASP A 200 -17.19 -14.10 -6.90
N TYR A 201 -17.05 -12.88 -6.42
CA TYR A 201 -16.43 -12.60 -5.15
C TYR A 201 -17.20 -11.52 -4.38
N ASP A 202 -16.93 -11.45 -3.10
CA ASP A 202 -17.23 -10.28 -2.29
C ASP A 202 -16.07 -9.97 -1.36
N TYR A 203 -16.04 -8.74 -0.85
CA TYR A 203 -14.97 -8.29 0.02
C TYR A 203 -15.44 -7.20 0.99
N THR A 204 -14.65 -7.00 2.04
CA THR A 204 -14.72 -5.83 2.92
C THR A 204 -13.34 -5.20 3.01
N SER A 205 -13.26 -3.87 3.11
CA SER A 205 -12.00 -3.15 3.29
C SER A 205 -12.22 -1.89 4.09
N ALA A 206 -11.36 -1.67 5.08
CA ALA A 206 -11.47 -0.51 5.97
C ALA A 206 -10.08 -0.04 6.45
N ARG A 207 -10.02 1.19 6.96
CA ARG A 207 -8.85 1.72 7.68
C ARG A 207 -8.83 1.24 9.13
N ASP A 208 -9.99 1.17 9.75
CA ASP A 208 -10.19 0.62 11.09
C ASP A 208 -10.67 -0.84 10.98
N PRO A 209 -9.98 -1.82 11.59
CA PRO A 209 -10.39 -3.22 11.50
C PRO A 209 -11.78 -3.47 12.09
N ARG A 210 -12.26 -2.62 13.01
CA ARG A 210 -13.60 -2.70 13.59
C ARG A 210 -14.72 -2.40 12.60
N ALA A 211 -14.39 -1.75 11.48
CA ALA A 211 -15.33 -1.45 10.41
C ALA A 211 -15.38 -2.54 9.32
N LEU A 212 -14.58 -3.59 9.45
CA LEU A 212 -14.73 -4.76 8.57
C LEU A 212 -16.04 -5.49 8.87
N ARG A 213 -16.66 -6.02 7.83
CA ARG A 213 -17.81 -6.91 7.98
C ARG A 213 -17.38 -8.24 8.60
N ASP A 214 -18.35 -8.92 9.24
CA ASP A 214 -18.14 -10.28 9.74
C ASP A 214 -17.65 -11.22 8.62
N PRO A 215 -16.63 -12.06 8.87
CA PRO A 215 -16.08 -12.96 7.87
C PRO A 215 -17.13 -13.89 7.24
N ALA A 216 -18.02 -14.46 8.06
CA ALA A 216 -19.06 -15.35 7.54
C ALA A 216 -20.10 -14.60 6.69
N GLU A 217 -20.34 -13.33 6.97
CA GLU A 217 -21.19 -12.47 6.13
C GLU A 217 -20.57 -12.23 4.76
N VAL A 218 -19.26 -11.95 4.68
CA VAL A 218 -18.53 -11.77 3.41
C VAL A 218 -18.57 -13.06 2.59
N GLY A 219 -18.32 -14.21 3.21
CA GLY A 219 -18.39 -15.52 2.55
C GLY A 219 -19.77 -15.83 1.98
N ARG A 220 -20.83 -15.65 2.77
CA ARG A 220 -22.22 -15.86 2.30
C ARG A 220 -22.59 -14.90 1.17
N SER A 221 -22.21 -13.64 1.27
CA SER A 221 -22.46 -12.65 0.23
C SER A 221 -21.73 -13.00 -1.08
N ALA A 222 -20.50 -13.51 -1.00
CA ALA A 222 -19.76 -14.00 -2.16
C ALA A 222 -20.51 -15.18 -2.82
N ALA A 223 -21.05 -16.09 -2.02
CA ALA A 223 -21.83 -17.22 -2.52
C ALA A 223 -23.12 -16.75 -3.22
N GLU A 224 -23.88 -15.87 -2.61
CA GLU A 224 -25.09 -15.29 -3.18
C GLU A 224 -24.80 -14.66 -4.57
N ARG A 225 -23.77 -13.83 -4.67
CA ARG A 225 -23.34 -13.19 -5.91
C ARG A 225 -22.95 -14.22 -6.98
N THR A 226 -22.22 -15.26 -6.57
CA THR A 226 -21.79 -16.34 -7.49
C THR A 226 -23.00 -17.09 -8.05
N LEU A 227 -23.96 -17.44 -7.18
CA LEU A 227 -25.18 -18.15 -7.59
C LEU A 227 -26.07 -17.30 -8.48
N GLN A 228 -26.17 -16.01 -8.26
CA GLN A 228 -26.92 -15.08 -9.12
C GLN A 228 -26.39 -15.01 -10.56
N ARG A 229 -25.17 -15.46 -10.81
CA ARG A 229 -24.59 -15.50 -12.16
C ARG A 229 -24.98 -16.76 -12.95
N LEU A 230 -25.49 -17.79 -12.28
CA LEU A 230 -25.96 -19.01 -12.95
C LEU A 230 -27.19 -18.71 -13.84
N GLY A 231 -27.22 -19.32 -15.02
CA GLY A 231 -28.30 -19.11 -15.97
C GLY A 231 -28.32 -17.73 -16.64
N GLY A 232 -27.29 -16.90 -16.43
CA GLY A 232 -27.12 -15.61 -17.12
C GLY A 232 -26.99 -15.81 -18.64
N GLN A 233 -27.69 -14.96 -19.40
CA GLN A 233 -27.65 -14.93 -20.88
C GLN A 233 -26.78 -13.79 -21.37
#